data_54aafbeacfbfd1a6cbfcbb57ebb689d9
#
_entry.id   54aafbeacfbfd1a6cbfcbb57ebb689d9
#
_cell.length_a   1.000
_cell.length_b   1.000
_cell.length_c   1.000
_cell.angle_alpha   90.00
_cell.angle_beta   90.00
_cell.angle_gamma   90.00
#
_symmetry.space_group_name_H-M   'P 1'
#
loop_
_entity.id
_entity.type
_entity.pdbx_description
1 polymer ?
#
loop_
_entity_poly.entity_id
_entity_poly.type
_entity_poly.pdbx_seq_one_letter_code
_entity_poly.pdbx_strand_id
1 'polypeptide(L)'
;MTRQTAAAIRASEPPLRERRRPGTTCRNLTAASGKFAATSRGMRVKARMMTNRSASPISRIFITMLDHLICDCDGVLVDSEVIADRVLLDTLSATFPNLDFEAAAKSAFGQQTSRFLTGIESRFGIEMPANFIETIEHNIEIALAQSLAPISGVRDALLKVTLPAAVVSNSRLVRVRNSLKRASLTEIFGERVFSSEQVARPKPYPDVYLHAAHTLGVEPARCVVVEDSISGLNAARAAGMKTIAFVGASHIPDNYADALRAMGITRIMRKMDELPALVEAGMRGEFGDVQS
;
A
#
# COMPACT_ATOMS: atom_id res chain seq x y z
N MET A 1 37.05 -45.84 22.06
CA MET A 1 37.02 -45.45 23.46
C MET A 1 36.57 -44.00 23.51
N THR A 2 35.45 -43.56 24.02
CA THR A 2 34.42 -44.09 24.90
C THR A 2 33.12 -43.35 24.59
N ARG A 3 31.99 -44.08 24.54
CA ARG A 3 30.61 -43.59 24.59
C ARG A 3 30.28 -43.05 25.98
N GLN A 4 29.21 -42.24 26.03
CA GLN A 4 28.44 -41.76 27.21
C GLN A 4 28.48 -40.24 27.28
N THR A 5 27.38 -39.44 27.38
CA THR A 5 26.06 -39.75 27.97
C THR A 5 25.05 -38.74 27.44
N ALA A 6 23.91 -39.23 26.98
CA ALA A 6 22.69 -38.46 26.82
C ALA A 6 22.00 -38.36 28.20
N ALA A 7 21.59 -37.18 28.62
CA ALA A 7 20.68 -37.00 29.72
C ALA A 7 19.58 -36.01 29.34
N ALA A 8 18.36 -36.50 29.36
CA ALA A 8 17.11 -35.83 29.11
C ALA A 8 16.82 -34.74 30.16
N ILE A 9 16.29 -33.60 29.71
CA ILE A 9 15.48 -32.75 30.57
C ILE A 9 14.10 -32.62 29.90
N ARG A 10 13.16 -33.42 30.40
CA ARG A 10 11.72 -33.18 30.30
C ARG A 10 11.31 -32.37 31.53
N ALA A 11 10.66 -31.22 31.32
CA ALA A 11 9.83 -30.55 32.32
C ALA A 11 8.85 -29.70 31.57
N SER A 12 7.65 -30.11 31.49
CA SER A 12 6.43 -29.87 32.26
C SER A 12 5.69 -28.60 31.76
N GLU A 13 4.69 -28.86 30.86
CA GLU A 13 3.61 -27.94 30.54
C GLU A 13 2.60 -27.92 31.71
N PRO A 14 2.07 -26.77 32.13
CA PRO A 14 0.93 -26.68 33.01
C PRO A 14 -0.39 -26.76 32.24
N PRO A 15 -1.47 -27.31 32.83
CA PRO A 15 -2.74 -27.59 32.17
C PRO A 15 -3.58 -26.32 31.91
N LEU A 16 -4.23 -26.30 30.76
CA LEU A 16 -5.22 -25.33 30.33
C LEU A 16 -6.42 -25.29 31.31
N ARG A 17 -6.64 -24.17 31.96
CA ARG A 17 -7.87 -23.90 32.71
C ARG A 17 -8.96 -23.44 31.74
N GLU A 18 -10.00 -24.28 31.59
CA GLU A 18 -11.30 -23.90 31.04
C GLU A 18 -11.90 -22.73 31.83
N ARG A 19 -12.12 -21.61 31.19
CA ARG A 19 -12.97 -20.51 31.71
C ARG A 19 -14.39 -20.70 31.17
N ARG A 20 -15.31 -21.02 32.07
CA ARG A 20 -16.76 -21.09 31.88
C ARG A 20 -17.30 -19.73 31.48
N ARG A 21 -18.16 -19.71 30.46
CA ARG A 21 -18.98 -18.55 30.06
C ARG A 21 -20.10 -18.35 31.08
N PRO A 22 -20.43 -17.12 31.51
CA PRO A 22 -21.70 -16.84 32.19
C PRO A 22 -22.79 -16.62 31.15
N GLY A 23 -23.89 -17.36 31.31
CA GLY A 23 -25.11 -17.21 30.53
C GLY A 23 -25.82 -15.92 30.89
N THR A 24 -26.33 -15.23 29.84
CA THR A 24 -27.22 -14.10 30.00
C THR A 24 -28.62 -14.51 29.57
N THR A 25 -29.49 -14.60 30.55
CA THR A 25 -30.93 -14.86 30.42
C THR A 25 -31.65 -13.66 29.81
N CYS A 26 -32.38 -13.91 28.73
CA CYS A 26 -33.44 -13.02 28.23
C CYS A 26 -34.55 -12.87 29.24
N ARG A 27 -34.89 -11.66 29.63
CA ARG A 27 -36.20 -11.32 30.21
C ARG A 27 -36.97 -10.43 29.26
N ASN A 28 -38.10 -10.98 28.81
CA ASN A 28 -39.19 -10.27 28.16
C ASN A 28 -39.76 -9.20 29.09
N LEU A 29 -39.98 -8.01 28.55
CA LEU A 29 -40.87 -7.00 29.15
C LEU A 29 -41.92 -6.63 28.13
N THR A 30 -43.12 -6.93 28.53
CA THR A 30 -44.42 -6.78 27.87
C THR A 30 -44.83 -5.30 27.74
N ALA A 31 -45.58 -5.08 26.68
CA ALA A 31 -46.26 -3.83 26.33
C ALA A 31 -47.20 -3.27 27.41
N ALA A 32 -47.21 -1.95 27.53
CA ALA A 32 -48.30 -1.22 28.18
C ALA A 32 -48.90 -0.23 27.18
N SER A 33 -50.13 -0.54 26.80
CA SER A 33 -51.03 0.30 26.01
C SER A 33 -51.64 1.41 26.87
N GLY A 34 -51.43 2.65 26.49
CA GLY A 34 -52.12 3.81 27.06
C GLY A 34 -52.95 4.52 25.99
N LYS A 35 -54.29 4.30 26.02
CA LYS A 35 -55.26 5.06 25.26
C LYS A 35 -55.43 6.44 25.88
N PHE A 36 -55.34 7.49 25.06
CA PHE A 36 -55.95 8.78 25.38
C PHE A 36 -56.83 9.23 24.24
N ALA A 37 -58.05 9.61 24.62
CA ALA A 37 -59.16 9.93 23.77
C ALA A 37 -59.09 11.34 23.17
N ALA A 38 -59.69 11.46 22.01
CA ALA A 38 -59.84 12.67 21.23
C ALA A 38 -60.83 13.66 21.82
N THR A 39 -60.61 14.93 21.64
CA THR A 39 -61.67 15.93 21.53
C THR A 39 -61.41 16.87 20.37
N SER A 40 -62.37 16.89 19.48
CA SER A 40 -62.47 17.69 18.28
C SER A 40 -62.74 19.17 18.57
N ARG A 41 -62.08 20.08 17.87
CA ARG A 41 -62.74 21.30 17.38
C ARG A 41 -62.07 21.76 16.10
N GLY A 42 -62.91 21.89 15.07
CA GLY A 42 -62.51 22.21 13.71
C GLY A 42 -62.08 23.68 13.53
N MET A 43 -61.16 23.82 12.64
CA MET A 43 -60.92 25.08 11.93
C MET A 43 -60.50 24.71 10.48
N ARG A 44 -61.43 24.96 9.55
CA ARG A 44 -61.17 24.84 8.11
C ARG A 44 -60.26 25.97 7.66
N VAL A 45 -58.99 25.65 7.43
CA VAL A 45 -58.11 26.54 6.68
C VAL A 45 -58.01 26.03 5.25
N LYS A 46 -58.46 26.85 4.31
CA LYS A 46 -58.31 26.57 2.85
C LYS A 46 -56.84 26.55 2.52
N ALA A 47 -56.30 25.37 2.30
CA ALA A 47 -54.96 25.20 1.70
C ALA A 47 -55.03 25.55 0.22
N ARG A 48 -54.42 26.64 -0.18
CA ARG A 48 -54.20 27.05 -1.55
C ARG A 48 -53.07 26.15 -2.09
N MET A 49 -53.45 25.26 -3.03
CA MET A 49 -52.49 24.45 -3.76
C MET A 49 -51.54 25.37 -4.53
N MET A 50 -50.36 25.62 -3.99
CA MET A 50 -49.22 26.10 -4.75
C MET A 50 -48.56 24.89 -5.41
N THR A 51 -48.72 24.77 -6.72
CA THR A 51 -48.00 23.85 -7.56
C THR A 51 -46.49 24.06 -7.37
N ASN A 52 -45.90 23.13 -6.68
CA ASN A 52 -44.44 23.12 -6.49
C ASN A 52 -43.79 22.74 -7.83
N ARG A 53 -43.19 23.74 -8.50
CA ARG A 53 -42.39 23.53 -9.69
C ARG A 53 -41.26 22.59 -9.31
N SER A 54 -41.13 21.53 -10.10
CA SER A 54 -40.04 20.56 -10.07
C SER A 54 -38.69 21.25 -9.94
N ALA A 55 -38.14 21.22 -8.73
CA ALA A 55 -36.71 21.47 -8.53
C ALA A 55 -35.98 20.26 -9.11
N SER A 56 -35.32 20.43 -10.23
CA SER A 56 -34.37 19.49 -10.76
C SER A 56 -33.36 19.14 -9.65
N PRO A 57 -33.01 17.87 -9.45
CA PRO A 57 -31.94 17.54 -8.54
C PRO A 57 -30.66 18.12 -9.15
N ILE A 58 -30.19 19.25 -8.61
CA ILE A 58 -28.82 19.70 -8.85
C ILE A 58 -27.96 18.60 -8.24
N SER A 59 -27.44 17.72 -9.09
CA SER A 59 -26.37 16.82 -8.72
C SER A 59 -25.23 17.70 -8.16
N ARG A 60 -25.12 17.75 -6.84
CA ARG A 60 -23.94 18.32 -6.20
C ARG A 60 -22.78 17.45 -6.65
N ILE A 61 -22.05 17.92 -7.63
CA ILE A 61 -20.72 17.40 -7.93
C ILE A 61 -19.91 17.71 -6.67
N PHE A 62 -19.75 16.72 -5.80
CA PHE A 62 -18.80 16.78 -4.71
C PHE A 62 -17.42 16.71 -5.36
N ILE A 63 -16.82 17.87 -5.64
CA ILE A 63 -15.41 17.93 -5.99
C ILE A 63 -14.66 17.40 -4.76
N THR A 64 -14.21 16.16 -4.83
CA THR A 64 -13.44 15.53 -3.77
C THR A 64 -12.04 16.14 -3.79
N MET A 65 -11.82 17.14 -2.94
CA MET A 65 -10.51 17.76 -2.80
C MET A 65 -9.55 16.79 -2.11
N LEU A 66 -8.31 16.76 -2.56
CA LEU A 66 -7.26 15.95 -1.94
C LEU A 66 -6.83 16.54 -0.60
N ASP A 67 -6.59 15.67 0.39
CA ASP A 67 -6.10 16.03 1.72
C ASP A 67 -4.72 15.49 2.02
N HIS A 68 -4.36 14.33 1.43
CA HIS A 68 -3.10 13.66 1.71
C HIS A 68 -2.43 13.15 0.43
N LEU A 69 -1.11 13.28 0.42
CA LEU A 69 -0.23 12.59 -0.50
C LEU A 69 0.28 11.31 0.17
N ILE A 70 0.19 10.18 -0.50
CA ILE A 70 0.78 8.91 -0.05
C ILE A 70 1.81 8.49 -1.10
N CYS A 71 3.04 8.22 -0.68
CA CYS A 71 4.10 7.75 -1.57
C CYS A 71 4.42 6.29 -1.27
N ASP A 72 4.62 5.47 -2.30
CA ASP A 72 5.40 4.26 -2.11
C ASP A 72 6.85 4.62 -1.75
N CYS A 73 7.61 3.67 -1.23
CA CYS A 73 9.00 3.89 -0.84
C CYS A 73 9.97 3.48 -1.96
N ASP A 74 9.95 2.20 -2.31
CA ASP A 74 10.90 1.56 -3.22
C ASP A 74 10.53 1.91 -4.66
N GLY A 75 11.46 2.43 -5.46
CA GLY A 75 11.18 2.90 -6.82
C GLY A 75 10.46 4.25 -6.92
N VAL A 76 10.02 4.85 -5.80
CA VAL A 76 9.37 6.18 -5.78
C VAL A 76 10.16 7.20 -4.98
N LEU A 77 10.51 6.90 -3.75
CA LEU A 77 11.31 7.79 -2.88
C LEU A 77 12.80 7.49 -2.97
N VAL A 78 13.13 6.21 -3.13
CA VAL A 78 14.50 5.69 -3.20
C VAL A 78 14.64 4.74 -4.38
N ASP A 79 15.81 4.73 -5.01
CA ASP A 79 16.14 3.88 -6.16
C ASP A 79 16.73 2.54 -5.69
N SER A 80 15.92 1.76 -4.98
CA SER A 80 16.32 0.52 -4.30
C SER A 80 16.25 -0.71 -5.18
N GLU A 81 15.33 -0.75 -6.16
CA GLU A 81 15.06 -1.94 -6.96
C GLU A 81 16.26 -2.36 -7.82
N VAL A 82 16.96 -1.39 -8.43
CA VAL A 82 18.17 -1.68 -9.21
C VAL A 82 19.29 -2.31 -8.37
N ILE A 83 19.35 -1.95 -7.08
CA ILE A 83 20.31 -2.53 -6.12
C ILE A 83 19.87 -3.96 -5.77
N ALA A 84 18.58 -4.15 -5.48
CA ALA A 84 18.01 -5.46 -5.14
C ALA A 84 18.16 -6.46 -6.29
N ASP A 85 17.85 -6.05 -7.50
CA ASP A 85 18.01 -6.86 -8.72
C ASP A 85 19.47 -7.29 -8.93
N ARG A 86 20.41 -6.35 -8.74
CA ARG A 86 21.83 -6.66 -8.86
C ARG A 86 22.28 -7.66 -7.82
N VAL A 87 21.92 -7.47 -6.55
CA VAL A 87 22.26 -8.40 -5.47
C VAL A 87 21.68 -9.78 -5.71
N LEU A 88 20.45 -9.87 -6.21
CA LEU A 88 19.82 -11.13 -6.58
C LEU A 88 20.63 -11.86 -7.65
N LEU A 89 21.01 -11.18 -8.74
CA LEU A 89 21.80 -11.75 -9.83
C LEU A 89 23.21 -12.17 -9.38
N ASP A 90 23.89 -11.32 -8.62
CA ASP A 90 25.22 -11.60 -8.09
C ASP A 90 25.18 -12.82 -7.17
N THR A 91 24.15 -12.95 -6.32
CA THR A 91 23.95 -14.09 -5.42
C THR A 91 23.66 -15.39 -6.18
N LEU A 92 22.80 -15.32 -7.20
CA LEU A 92 22.53 -16.46 -8.09
C LEU A 92 23.80 -16.93 -8.82
N SER A 93 24.54 -15.98 -9.40
CA SER A 93 25.77 -16.27 -10.14
C SER A 93 26.88 -16.83 -9.24
N ALA A 94 26.99 -16.36 -8.01
CA ALA A 94 27.92 -16.90 -7.02
C ALA A 94 27.55 -18.32 -6.57
N THR A 95 26.24 -18.63 -6.47
CA THR A 95 25.75 -19.94 -6.05
C THR A 95 25.81 -20.96 -7.18
N PHE A 96 25.57 -20.53 -8.41
CA PHE A 96 25.55 -21.39 -9.60
C PHE A 96 26.45 -20.83 -10.73
N PRO A 97 27.77 -20.88 -10.58
CA PRO A 97 28.70 -20.15 -11.45
C PRO A 97 28.75 -20.62 -12.92
N ASN A 98 28.15 -21.76 -13.22
CA ASN A 98 28.09 -22.31 -14.59
C ASN A 98 26.81 -21.95 -15.34
N LEU A 99 25.92 -21.14 -14.75
CA LEU A 99 24.62 -20.73 -15.30
C LEU A 99 24.59 -19.24 -15.57
N ASP A 100 23.94 -18.85 -16.68
CA ASP A 100 23.71 -17.44 -17.03
C ASP A 100 22.25 -17.08 -16.73
N PHE A 101 22.07 -16.19 -15.78
CA PHE A 101 20.77 -15.70 -15.32
C PHE A 101 20.36 -14.36 -15.93
N GLU A 102 21.23 -13.68 -16.68
CA GLU A 102 20.95 -12.33 -17.20
C GLU A 102 19.71 -12.26 -18.08
N ALA A 103 19.56 -13.24 -18.99
CA ALA A 103 18.40 -13.30 -19.88
C ALA A 103 17.09 -13.59 -19.13
N ALA A 104 17.15 -14.36 -18.04
CA ALA A 104 15.99 -14.63 -17.18
C ALA A 104 15.61 -13.41 -16.36
N ALA A 105 16.59 -12.68 -15.81
CA ALA A 105 16.37 -11.48 -15.02
C ALA A 105 15.68 -10.36 -15.82
N LYS A 106 16.06 -10.15 -17.09
CA LYS A 106 15.39 -9.19 -17.97
C LYS A 106 13.89 -9.44 -18.16
N SER A 107 13.45 -10.70 -17.99
CA SER A 107 12.03 -11.09 -18.07
C SER A 107 11.31 -11.05 -16.72
N ALA A 108 12.01 -10.73 -15.63
CA ALA A 108 11.50 -10.80 -14.27
C ALA A 108 10.87 -9.49 -13.79
N PHE A 109 10.95 -8.40 -14.57
CA PHE A 109 10.44 -7.09 -14.18
C PHE A 109 9.01 -7.17 -13.60
N GLY A 110 8.84 -6.63 -12.38
CA GLY A 110 7.55 -6.61 -11.69
C GLY A 110 7.10 -7.94 -11.09
N GLN A 111 7.93 -8.99 -11.12
CA GLN A 111 7.63 -10.28 -10.47
C GLN A 111 8.09 -10.27 -9.01
N GLN A 112 7.38 -11.03 -8.18
CA GLN A 112 7.85 -11.32 -6.82
C GLN A 112 9.11 -12.20 -6.87
N THR A 113 10.09 -11.94 -6.01
CA THR A 113 11.36 -12.69 -5.94
C THR A 113 11.14 -14.21 -5.81
N SER A 114 10.22 -14.65 -4.96
CA SER A 114 9.89 -16.06 -4.78
C SER A 114 9.42 -16.72 -6.10
N ARG A 115 8.54 -16.04 -6.84
CA ARG A 115 8.04 -16.53 -8.13
C ARG A 115 9.13 -16.57 -9.19
N PHE A 116 9.98 -15.55 -9.21
CA PHE A 116 11.15 -15.54 -10.11
C PHE A 116 12.07 -16.72 -9.81
N LEU A 117 12.43 -16.96 -8.55
CA LEU A 117 13.28 -18.08 -8.14
C LEU A 117 12.69 -19.44 -8.51
N THR A 118 11.38 -19.66 -8.29
CA THR A 118 10.70 -20.88 -8.74
C THR A 118 10.78 -21.04 -10.26
N GLY A 119 10.69 -19.96 -11.01
CA GLY A 119 10.90 -19.97 -12.47
C GLY A 119 12.33 -20.35 -12.87
N ILE A 120 13.32 -19.86 -12.13
CA ILE A 120 14.75 -20.20 -12.30
C ILE A 120 14.99 -21.68 -12.03
N GLU A 121 14.50 -22.22 -10.89
CA GLU A 121 14.60 -23.66 -10.56
C GLU A 121 14.04 -24.52 -11.69
N SER A 122 12.84 -24.21 -12.16
CA SER A 122 12.16 -24.90 -13.23
C SER A 122 12.90 -24.84 -14.57
N ARG A 123 13.44 -23.66 -14.92
CA ARG A 123 14.12 -23.43 -16.20
C ARG A 123 15.49 -24.09 -16.28
N PHE A 124 16.25 -24.08 -15.19
CA PHE A 124 17.62 -24.57 -15.17
C PHE A 124 17.76 -25.96 -14.54
N GLY A 125 16.69 -26.54 -13.99
CA GLY A 125 16.71 -27.85 -13.35
C GLY A 125 17.56 -27.87 -12.08
N ILE A 126 17.55 -26.78 -11.31
CA ILE A 126 18.30 -26.61 -10.07
C ILE A 126 17.35 -26.51 -8.88
N GLU A 127 17.89 -26.66 -7.67
CA GLU A 127 17.18 -26.44 -6.41
C GLU A 127 17.91 -25.34 -5.62
N MET A 128 17.17 -24.34 -5.12
CA MET A 128 17.75 -23.28 -4.31
C MET A 128 18.17 -23.83 -2.94
N PRO A 129 19.30 -23.37 -2.38
CA PRO A 129 19.67 -23.68 -1.01
C PRO A 129 18.58 -23.28 -0.01
N ALA A 130 18.43 -24.04 1.08
CA ALA A 130 17.35 -23.87 2.04
C ALA A 130 17.18 -22.44 2.60
N ASN A 131 18.29 -21.67 2.73
CA ASN A 131 18.27 -20.30 3.26
C ASN A 131 18.58 -19.27 2.17
N PHE A 132 18.24 -19.56 0.91
CA PHE A 132 18.66 -18.72 -0.21
C PHE A 132 17.98 -17.35 -0.20
N ILE A 133 16.67 -17.32 0.12
CA ILE A 133 15.90 -16.08 0.20
C ILE A 133 16.41 -15.20 1.35
N GLU A 134 16.64 -15.77 2.52
CA GLU A 134 17.18 -15.04 3.67
C GLU A 134 18.58 -14.48 3.37
N THR A 135 19.40 -15.22 2.62
CA THR A 135 20.72 -14.78 2.18
C THR A 135 20.60 -13.57 1.24
N ILE A 136 19.69 -13.63 0.26
CA ILE A 136 19.42 -12.50 -0.66
C ILE A 136 18.95 -11.29 0.13
N GLU A 137 17.95 -11.45 0.99
CA GLU A 137 17.41 -10.34 1.80
C GLU A 137 18.50 -9.69 2.66
N HIS A 138 19.35 -10.47 3.29
CA HIS A 138 20.48 -9.98 4.07
C HIS A 138 21.48 -9.19 3.21
N ASN A 139 21.85 -9.73 2.05
CA ASN A 139 22.77 -9.07 1.13
C ASN A 139 22.17 -7.76 0.56
N ILE A 140 20.86 -7.74 0.28
CA ILE A 140 20.15 -6.52 -0.13
C ILE A 140 20.25 -5.46 0.99
N GLU A 141 19.99 -5.81 2.25
CA GLU A 141 20.10 -4.85 3.36
C GLU A 141 21.51 -4.24 3.45
N ILE A 142 22.55 -5.06 3.26
CA ILE A 142 23.95 -4.58 3.26
C ILE A 142 24.17 -3.62 2.08
N ALA A 143 23.74 -3.99 0.89
CA ALA A 143 23.94 -3.17 -0.30
C ALA A 143 23.17 -1.85 -0.24
N LEU A 144 21.91 -1.87 0.21
CA LEU A 144 21.11 -0.67 0.46
C LEU A 144 21.78 0.21 1.52
N ALA A 145 22.34 -0.41 2.57
CA ALA A 145 23.09 0.33 3.58
C ALA A 145 24.31 1.07 3.02
N GLN A 146 24.90 0.64 1.95
CA GLN A 146 26.11 1.21 1.34
C GLN A 146 25.81 2.21 0.21
N SER A 147 24.81 1.93 -0.63
CA SER A 147 24.68 2.60 -1.93
C SER A 147 23.29 3.15 -2.24
N LEU A 148 22.31 3.04 -1.30
CA LEU A 148 20.96 3.56 -1.55
C LEU A 148 20.97 5.07 -1.79
N ALA A 149 20.40 5.49 -2.92
CA ALA A 149 20.22 6.88 -3.29
C ALA A 149 18.71 7.27 -3.32
N PRO A 150 18.37 8.53 -3.00
CA PRO A 150 17.04 9.04 -3.24
C PRO A 150 16.79 9.14 -4.76
N ILE A 151 15.53 9.00 -5.16
CA ILE A 151 15.10 9.35 -6.52
C ILE A 151 15.43 10.83 -6.78
N SER A 152 15.95 11.10 -7.96
CA SER A 152 16.39 12.48 -8.32
C SER A 152 15.25 13.48 -8.19
N GLY A 153 15.49 14.56 -7.44
CA GLY A 153 14.54 15.66 -7.23
C GLY A 153 13.39 15.36 -6.25
N VAL A 154 13.31 14.15 -5.67
CA VAL A 154 12.19 13.76 -4.81
C VAL A 154 12.02 14.68 -3.60
N ARG A 155 13.11 15.05 -2.92
CA ARG A 155 13.06 15.93 -1.75
C ARG A 155 12.52 17.31 -2.10
N ASP A 156 13.03 17.90 -3.17
CA ASP A 156 12.62 19.23 -3.61
C ASP A 156 11.16 19.26 -4.10
N ALA A 157 10.70 18.19 -4.73
CA ALA A 157 9.32 18.03 -5.14
C ALA A 157 8.38 17.93 -3.92
N LEU A 158 8.72 17.08 -2.94
CA LEU A 158 7.93 16.91 -1.72
C LEU A 158 7.83 18.20 -0.90
N LEU A 159 8.90 19.00 -0.83
CA LEU A 159 8.88 20.29 -0.13
C LEU A 159 7.98 21.34 -0.79
N LYS A 160 7.68 21.20 -2.09
CA LYS A 160 6.75 22.08 -2.82
C LYS A 160 5.30 21.60 -2.73
N VAL A 161 5.04 20.37 -2.34
CA VAL A 161 3.69 19.86 -2.12
C VAL A 161 3.14 20.38 -0.81
N THR A 162 1.96 20.97 -0.82
CA THR A 162 1.31 21.56 0.37
C THR A 162 0.52 20.54 1.20
N LEU A 163 0.22 19.37 0.65
CA LEU A 163 -0.47 18.31 1.35
C LEU A 163 0.46 17.60 2.36
N PRO A 164 -0.05 17.19 3.52
CA PRO A 164 0.68 16.28 4.38
C PRO A 164 0.98 14.99 3.64
N ALA A 165 2.21 14.48 3.79
CA ALA A 165 2.68 13.29 3.09
C ALA A 165 2.86 12.10 4.04
N ALA A 166 2.58 10.89 3.55
CA ALA A 166 2.80 9.62 4.23
C ALA A 166 3.50 8.63 3.30
N VAL A 167 4.11 7.59 3.87
CA VAL A 167 4.73 6.49 3.13
C VAL A 167 3.96 5.20 3.36
N VAL A 168 3.74 4.43 2.29
CA VAL A 168 3.10 3.10 2.33
C VAL A 168 3.92 2.14 1.49
N SER A 169 4.54 1.11 2.08
CA SER A 169 5.41 0.16 1.39
C SER A 169 5.09 -1.30 1.73
N ASN A 170 5.41 -2.21 0.81
CA ASN A 170 5.45 -3.65 1.09
C ASN A 170 6.71 -4.09 1.87
N SER A 171 7.72 -3.25 1.91
CA SER A 171 8.95 -3.50 2.66
C SER A 171 8.73 -3.44 4.17
N ARG A 172 9.59 -4.12 4.93
CA ARG A 172 9.55 -4.11 6.40
C ARG A 172 9.71 -2.70 6.95
N LEU A 173 8.99 -2.38 8.01
CA LEU A 173 8.95 -1.03 8.58
C LEU A 173 10.34 -0.47 8.89
N VAL A 174 11.23 -1.33 9.41
CA VAL A 174 12.62 -0.95 9.72
C VAL A 174 13.39 -0.58 8.45
N ARG A 175 13.20 -1.31 7.34
CA ARG A 175 13.81 -0.99 6.04
C ARG A 175 13.32 0.36 5.53
N VAL A 176 12.02 0.59 5.52
CA VAL A 176 11.43 1.87 5.08
C VAL A 176 12.01 3.04 5.86
N ARG A 177 12.05 2.95 7.19
CA ARG A 177 12.62 4.00 8.05
C ARG A 177 14.10 4.26 7.77
N ASN A 178 14.89 3.20 7.55
CA ASN A 178 16.31 3.31 7.19
C ASN A 178 16.48 3.98 5.82
N SER A 179 15.67 3.63 4.84
CA SER A 179 15.66 4.23 3.49
C SER A 179 15.34 5.73 3.56
N LEU A 180 14.30 6.11 4.30
CA LEU A 180 13.94 7.52 4.51
C LEU A 180 15.06 8.31 5.19
N LYS A 181 15.72 7.72 6.18
CA LYS A 181 16.85 8.35 6.87
C LYS A 181 18.02 8.60 5.91
N ARG A 182 18.37 7.61 5.07
CA ARG A 182 19.44 7.74 4.07
C ARG A 182 19.13 8.77 3.00
N ALA A 183 17.88 8.81 2.56
CA ALA A 183 17.39 9.77 1.58
C ALA A 183 17.17 11.19 2.17
N SER A 184 17.41 11.41 3.48
CA SER A 184 17.13 12.68 4.18
C SER A 184 15.67 13.12 4.05
N LEU A 185 14.73 12.15 4.11
CA LEU A 185 13.29 12.37 3.99
C LEU A 185 12.52 12.18 5.31
N THR A 186 13.19 11.76 6.38
CA THR A 186 12.55 11.45 7.68
C THR A 186 11.72 12.62 8.21
N GLU A 187 12.19 13.85 8.09
CA GLU A 187 11.49 15.05 8.58
C GLU A 187 10.18 15.33 7.84
N ILE A 188 10.11 14.97 6.54
CA ILE A 188 8.91 15.18 5.71
C ILE A 188 7.79 14.26 6.15
N PHE A 189 8.10 13.00 6.44
CA PHE A 189 7.11 11.98 6.75
C PHE A 189 6.87 11.79 8.25
N GLY A 190 7.87 12.01 9.10
CA GLY A 190 7.78 11.77 10.54
C GLY A 190 7.34 10.34 10.86
N GLU A 191 6.29 10.20 11.66
CA GLU A 191 5.73 8.88 12.01
C GLU A 191 4.70 8.35 11.00
N ARG A 192 4.38 9.10 9.95
CA ARG A 192 3.42 8.69 8.91
C ARG A 192 4.03 7.69 7.92
N VAL A 193 4.49 6.56 8.45
CA VAL A 193 5.15 5.48 7.72
C VAL A 193 4.43 4.17 8.00
N PHE A 194 3.94 3.54 6.94
CA PHE A 194 3.13 2.32 6.99
C PHE A 194 3.78 1.21 6.17
N SER A 195 3.72 0.00 6.71
CA SER A 195 4.31 -1.21 6.14
C SER A 195 3.28 -2.32 6.03
N SER A 196 3.47 -3.22 5.08
CA SER A 196 2.65 -4.43 4.96
C SER A 196 2.73 -5.35 6.20
N GLU A 197 3.76 -5.22 7.05
CA GLU A 197 3.84 -5.92 8.34
C GLU A 197 2.69 -5.59 9.30
N GLN A 198 1.98 -4.47 9.09
CA GLN A 198 0.90 -3.98 9.94
C GLN A 198 -0.48 -4.50 9.52
N VAL A 199 -0.56 -5.26 8.42
CA VAL A 199 -1.83 -5.72 7.82
C VAL A 199 -1.77 -7.21 7.45
N ALA A 200 -2.95 -7.80 7.19
CA ALA A 200 -3.04 -9.21 6.87
C ALA A 200 -2.53 -9.53 5.45
N ARG A 201 -2.70 -8.61 4.50
CA ARG A 201 -2.39 -8.84 3.10
C ARG A 201 -1.60 -7.66 2.53
N PRO A 202 -0.41 -7.90 1.93
CA PRO A 202 0.38 -6.87 1.27
C PRO A 202 -0.27 -6.41 -0.04
N LYS A 203 0.27 -5.36 -0.69
CA LYS A 203 -0.06 -5.03 -2.08
C LYS A 203 0.10 -6.29 -2.96
N PRO A 204 -0.82 -6.62 -3.85
CA PRO A 204 -1.83 -5.77 -4.47
C PRO A 204 -3.17 -5.65 -3.71
N TYR A 205 -3.30 -6.19 -2.51
CA TYR A 205 -4.50 -5.96 -1.70
C TYR A 205 -4.51 -4.54 -1.13
N PRO A 206 -5.71 -3.93 -0.94
CA PRO A 206 -5.84 -2.54 -0.50
C PRO A 206 -5.49 -2.31 0.97
N ASP A 207 -5.26 -3.36 1.74
CA ASP A 207 -5.25 -3.38 3.21
C ASP A 207 -4.28 -2.34 3.79
N VAL A 208 -3.06 -2.23 3.28
CA VAL A 208 -2.06 -1.29 3.80
C VAL A 208 -2.43 0.18 3.49
N TYR A 209 -3.05 0.45 2.35
CA TYR A 209 -3.53 1.80 2.01
C TYR A 209 -4.73 2.20 2.86
N LEU A 210 -5.68 1.25 3.07
CA LEU A 210 -6.83 1.47 3.95
C LEU A 210 -6.40 1.66 5.40
N HIS A 211 -5.41 0.89 5.88
CA HIS A 211 -4.82 1.05 7.20
C HIS A 211 -4.19 2.45 7.36
N ALA A 212 -3.42 2.90 6.37
CA ALA A 212 -2.82 4.23 6.37
C ALA A 212 -3.90 5.33 6.44
N ALA A 213 -4.91 5.29 5.58
CA ALA A 213 -6.00 6.26 5.56
C ALA A 213 -6.76 6.30 6.90
N HIS A 214 -7.08 5.13 7.46
CA HIS A 214 -7.72 5.04 8.77
C HIS A 214 -6.88 5.67 9.88
N THR A 215 -5.59 5.36 9.93
CA THR A 215 -4.68 5.89 10.96
C THR A 215 -4.45 7.39 10.83
N LEU A 216 -4.44 7.90 9.60
CA LEU A 216 -4.34 9.33 9.30
C LEU A 216 -5.66 10.09 9.52
N GLY A 217 -6.79 9.38 9.70
CA GLY A 217 -8.11 9.98 9.87
C GLY A 217 -8.64 10.63 8.59
N VAL A 218 -8.33 10.07 7.41
CA VAL A 218 -8.71 10.63 6.11
C VAL A 218 -9.53 9.64 5.29
N GLU A 219 -10.44 10.16 4.47
CA GLU A 219 -11.19 9.35 3.52
C GLU A 219 -10.27 8.90 2.37
N PRO A 220 -10.26 7.62 1.97
CA PRO A 220 -9.43 7.14 0.88
C PRO A 220 -9.59 7.93 -0.42
N ALA A 221 -10.80 8.33 -0.78
CA ALA A 221 -11.08 9.13 -1.98
C ALA A 221 -10.42 10.52 -1.98
N ARG A 222 -9.97 11.00 -0.81
CA ARG A 222 -9.25 12.26 -0.61
C ARG A 222 -7.72 12.08 -0.55
N CYS A 223 -7.24 10.85 -0.82
CA CYS A 223 -5.81 10.56 -0.94
C CYS A 223 -5.39 10.45 -2.41
N VAL A 224 -4.20 10.95 -2.71
CA VAL A 224 -3.48 10.66 -3.96
C VAL A 224 -2.24 9.84 -3.65
N VAL A 225 -2.06 8.75 -4.40
CA VAL A 225 -0.94 7.81 -4.24
C VAL A 225 0.02 7.97 -5.40
N VAL A 226 1.32 8.08 -5.11
CA VAL A 226 2.41 7.96 -6.09
C VAL A 226 3.02 6.58 -5.96
N GLU A 227 3.05 5.84 -7.06
CA GLU A 227 3.44 4.44 -7.14
C GLU A 227 4.11 4.11 -8.47
N ASP A 228 5.07 3.21 -8.47
CA ASP A 228 5.78 2.77 -9.68
C ASP A 228 5.35 1.38 -10.16
N SER A 229 4.76 0.56 -9.28
CA SER A 229 4.41 -0.82 -9.55
C SER A 229 2.92 -1.04 -9.88
N ILE A 230 2.62 -2.00 -10.77
CA ILE A 230 1.24 -2.44 -11.04
C ILE A 230 0.57 -2.96 -9.76
N SER A 231 1.32 -3.65 -8.92
CA SER A 231 0.84 -4.18 -7.65
C SER A 231 0.32 -3.07 -6.73
N GLY A 232 1.10 -2.02 -6.55
CA GLY A 232 0.74 -0.91 -5.69
C GLY A 232 -0.33 -0.01 -6.29
N LEU A 233 -0.29 0.24 -7.61
CA LEU A 233 -1.35 0.98 -8.31
C LEU A 233 -2.71 0.27 -8.18
N ASN A 234 -2.74 -1.05 -8.32
CA ASN A 234 -3.97 -1.83 -8.13
C ASN A 234 -4.45 -1.77 -6.67
N ALA A 235 -3.55 -1.87 -5.70
CA ALA A 235 -3.88 -1.77 -4.28
C ALA A 235 -4.48 -0.39 -3.93
N ALA A 236 -3.88 0.69 -4.42
CA ALA A 236 -4.36 2.05 -4.20
C ALA A 236 -5.73 2.29 -4.84
N ARG A 237 -5.93 1.82 -6.08
CA ARG A 237 -7.24 1.90 -6.78
C ARG A 237 -8.30 1.08 -6.06
N ALA A 238 -7.98 -0.14 -5.63
CA ALA A 238 -8.89 -0.99 -4.85
C ALA A 238 -9.25 -0.37 -3.48
N ALA A 239 -8.35 0.47 -2.92
CA ALA A 239 -8.64 1.28 -1.73
C ALA A 239 -9.51 2.51 -2.02
N GLY A 240 -9.85 2.80 -3.28
CA GLY A 240 -10.62 3.99 -3.68
C GLY A 240 -9.80 5.28 -3.73
N MET A 241 -8.47 5.18 -3.78
CA MET A 241 -7.57 6.33 -3.84
C MET A 241 -7.28 6.77 -5.28
N LYS A 242 -6.97 8.05 -5.47
CA LYS A 242 -6.45 8.57 -6.74
C LYS A 242 -5.00 8.12 -6.91
N THR A 243 -4.55 7.91 -8.16
CA THR A 243 -3.19 7.41 -8.42
C THR A 243 -2.44 8.26 -9.44
N ILE A 244 -1.14 8.41 -9.22
CA ILE A 244 -0.13 8.91 -10.14
C ILE A 244 0.91 7.81 -10.28
N ALA A 245 1.13 7.30 -11.49
CA ALA A 245 2.17 6.32 -11.74
C ALA A 245 3.50 7.03 -11.99
N PHE A 246 4.53 6.66 -11.23
CA PHE A 246 5.88 7.14 -11.44
C PHE A 246 6.67 6.13 -12.27
N VAL A 247 7.25 6.58 -13.38
CA VAL A 247 8.02 5.73 -14.30
C VAL A 247 9.45 6.26 -14.52
N GLY A 248 9.98 7.01 -13.56
CA GLY A 248 11.31 7.62 -13.65
C GLY A 248 12.40 6.92 -12.86
N ALA A 249 12.11 5.81 -12.17
CA ALA A 249 13.11 5.03 -11.44
C ALA A 249 14.01 4.24 -12.41
N SER A 250 15.24 3.95 -11.99
CA SER A 250 16.28 3.39 -12.87
C SER A 250 15.99 1.97 -13.36
N HIS A 251 15.16 1.21 -12.62
CA HIS A 251 14.77 -0.16 -12.98
C HIS A 251 13.61 -0.22 -13.99
N ILE A 252 12.91 0.90 -14.23
CA ILE A 252 11.70 0.93 -15.05
C ILE A 252 12.04 0.89 -16.54
N PRO A 253 11.48 -0.07 -17.32
CA PRO A 253 11.69 -0.13 -18.77
C PRO A 253 11.01 1.04 -19.51
N ASP A 254 11.59 1.47 -20.64
CA ASP A 254 11.10 2.58 -21.45
C ASP A 254 9.63 2.44 -21.91
N ASN A 255 9.21 1.20 -22.22
CA ASN A 255 7.88 0.88 -22.71
C ASN A 255 6.82 0.69 -21.58
N TYR A 256 7.21 0.79 -20.33
CA TYR A 256 6.31 0.53 -19.20
C TYR A 256 5.12 1.50 -19.13
N ALA A 257 5.36 2.77 -19.48
CA ALA A 257 4.29 3.77 -19.54
C ALA A 257 3.16 3.37 -20.51
N ASP A 258 3.47 2.69 -21.63
CA ASP A 258 2.46 2.25 -22.58
C ASP A 258 1.64 1.07 -22.03
N ALA A 259 2.28 0.17 -21.31
CA ALA A 259 1.60 -0.91 -20.58
C ALA A 259 0.62 -0.33 -19.54
N LEU A 260 1.03 0.68 -18.78
CA LEU A 260 0.17 1.36 -17.81
C LEU A 260 -1.04 2.05 -18.48
N ARG A 261 -0.83 2.73 -19.63
CA ARG A 261 -1.93 3.34 -20.40
C ARG A 261 -2.93 2.30 -20.90
N ALA A 262 -2.44 1.15 -21.36
CA ALA A 262 -3.31 0.04 -21.78
C ALA A 262 -4.17 -0.52 -20.63
N MET A 263 -3.73 -0.35 -19.37
CA MET A 263 -4.47 -0.70 -18.16
C MET A 263 -5.40 0.43 -17.67
N GLY A 264 -5.53 1.52 -18.43
CA GLY A 264 -6.36 2.67 -18.04
C GLY A 264 -5.71 3.61 -17.03
N ILE A 265 -4.40 3.51 -16.80
CA ILE A 265 -3.66 4.43 -15.93
C ILE A 265 -3.18 5.60 -16.80
N THR A 266 -3.79 6.76 -16.60
CA THR A 266 -3.58 7.93 -17.46
C THR A 266 -2.65 8.97 -16.86
N ARG A 267 -2.49 9.01 -15.53
CA ARG A 267 -1.61 9.96 -14.84
C ARG A 267 -0.26 9.32 -14.62
N ILE A 268 0.65 9.62 -15.51
CA ILE A 268 2.00 9.04 -15.53
C ILE A 268 3.00 10.18 -15.43
N MET A 269 3.91 10.06 -14.47
CA MET A 269 4.96 11.03 -14.15
C MET A 269 6.33 10.39 -14.41
N ARG A 270 7.22 11.10 -15.09
CA ARG A 270 8.60 10.63 -15.37
C ARG A 270 9.66 11.28 -14.49
N LYS A 271 9.37 12.48 -14.01
CA LYS A 271 10.31 13.25 -13.18
C LYS A 271 9.60 13.75 -11.94
N MET A 272 10.30 13.79 -10.83
CA MET A 272 9.73 14.25 -9.56
C MET A 272 9.32 15.73 -9.57
N ASP A 273 9.91 16.55 -10.42
CA ASP A 273 9.54 17.97 -10.57
C ASP A 273 8.12 18.19 -11.13
N GLU A 274 7.51 17.15 -11.72
CA GLU A 274 6.11 17.15 -12.16
C GLU A 274 5.11 16.97 -10.99
N LEU A 275 5.54 16.40 -9.87
CA LEU A 275 4.67 16.02 -8.75
C LEU A 275 3.86 17.18 -8.17
N PRO A 276 4.43 18.37 -7.87
CA PRO A 276 3.67 19.48 -7.29
C PRO A 276 2.50 19.90 -8.18
N ALA A 277 2.73 20.04 -9.49
CA ALA A 277 1.69 20.46 -10.44
C ALA A 277 0.57 19.41 -10.57
N LEU A 278 0.93 18.11 -10.56
CA LEU A 278 -0.06 17.02 -10.58
C LEU A 278 -0.90 16.98 -9.30
N VAL A 279 -0.28 17.17 -8.13
CA VAL A 279 -1.02 17.22 -6.85
C VAL A 279 -1.96 18.43 -6.83
N GLU A 280 -1.52 19.59 -7.26
CA GLU A 280 -2.37 20.80 -7.37
C GLU A 280 -3.55 20.59 -8.31
N ALA A 281 -3.35 19.95 -9.48
CA ALA A 281 -4.42 19.59 -10.40
C ALA A 281 -5.46 18.66 -9.70
N GLY A 282 -4.98 17.69 -8.93
CA GLY A 282 -5.85 16.83 -8.12
C GLY A 282 -6.64 17.59 -7.04
N MET A 283 -6.00 18.55 -6.37
CA MET A 283 -6.67 19.43 -5.39
C MET A 283 -7.77 20.29 -6.04
N ARG A 284 -7.60 20.70 -7.30
CA ARG A 284 -8.66 21.40 -8.07
C ARG A 284 -9.75 20.47 -8.61
N GLY A 285 -9.69 19.17 -8.31
CA GLY A 285 -10.68 18.19 -8.77
C GLY A 285 -10.50 17.74 -10.23
N GLU A 286 -9.37 18.04 -10.86
CA GLU A 286 -9.09 17.71 -12.27
C GLU A 286 -8.79 16.21 -12.48
N PHE A 287 -8.74 15.40 -11.41
CA PHE A 287 -8.49 13.96 -11.51
C PHE A 287 -9.73 13.15 -11.92
N GLY A 288 -10.93 13.71 -11.86
CA GLY A 288 -12.17 12.95 -12.07
C GLY A 288 -12.40 11.90 -10.97
N ASP A 289 -13.49 11.17 -11.07
CA ASP A 289 -13.74 10.05 -10.18
C ASP A 289 -12.88 8.84 -10.59
N VAL A 290 -12.51 8.01 -9.62
CA VAL A 290 -11.87 6.71 -9.88
C VAL A 290 -12.89 5.87 -10.62
N GLN A 291 -12.66 5.59 -11.91
CA GLN A 291 -13.50 4.65 -12.63
C GLN A 291 -13.28 3.27 -12.00
N SER A 292 -14.35 2.74 -11.42
CA SER A 292 -14.43 1.40 -10.82
C SER A 292 -14.26 0.29 -11.85
#